data_36dfcc3edc1a49dd0b4ff82e0b4b8b0f
#
_entry.id   36dfcc3edc1a49dd0b4ff82e0b4b8b0f
#
_cell.length_a   1.000
_cell.length_b   1.000
_cell.length_c   1.000
_cell.angle_alpha   90.00
_cell.angle_beta   90.00
_cell.angle_gamma   90.00
#
_symmetry.space_group_name_H-M   'P 1'
#
loop_
_entity.id
_entity.type
_entity.pdbx_description
1 polymer ?
#
loop_
_entity_poly.entity_id
_entity_poly.type
_entity_poly.pdbx_seq_one_letter_code
_entity_poly.pdbx_strand_id
1 'polypeptide(L)'
;MQTMQHLPYAVMCLLLVAQTTLRRSSVCVSAFAPPATRTITPTKSAASLHATASAGEPLVTLEDGLHEDEQTIKKSRFIGLAMNCASWGAAQEFIAQVRADHPKARHVCFGFVAGVNPVQERASDDGEPTGTGGAPIIGAIKGENLSDVVCCVVRYSGGIKLGAGGLIRAYGGTARLALRVGPNKILIPTSSVRVITSSSNAGSVYQVIGKFGGSTSDECYNDRGDLEVTLTCETEFMDQLQNDIRDATKGGATFEDE
;
A
#
# COMPACT_ATOMS: atom_id res chain seq x y z
N MET A 1 -7.52 0.53 41.58
CA MET A 1 -6.72 -0.38 40.75
C MET A 1 -7.69 -1.24 39.96
N GLN A 2 -8.03 -0.81 38.71
CA GLN A 2 -8.91 -1.57 37.82
C GLN A 2 -8.10 -1.97 36.61
N THR A 3 -8.00 -3.27 36.41
CA THR A 3 -7.32 -3.94 35.31
C THR A 3 -8.10 -3.72 34.01
N MET A 4 -7.53 -2.97 33.07
CA MET A 4 -8.01 -2.91 31.69
C MET A 4 -7.65 -4.22 30.99
N GLN A 5 -8.65 -5.04 30.71
CA GLN A 5 -8.54 -6.24 29.90
C GLN A 5 -8.47 -5.83 28.42
N HIS A 6 -7.45 -6.32 27.72
CA HIS A 6 -7.31 -6.20 26.28
C HIS A 6 -8.43 -6.97 25.56
N LEU A 7 -9.30 -6.25 24.83
CA LEU A 7 -10.22 -6.87 23.86
C LEU A 7 -9.45 -7.16 22.56
N PRO A 8 -9.63 -8.34 21.97
CA PRO A 8 -9.00 -8.66 20.69
C PRO A 8 -9.65 -7.86 19.54
N TYR A 9 -8.82 -7.44 18.59
CA TYR A 9 -9.12 -6.61 17.43
C TYR A 9 -10.29 -7.12 16.55
N ALA A 10 -10.61 -8.40 16.62
CA ALA A 10 -11.74 -9.02 15.90
C ALA A 10 -13.12 -8.48 16.30
N VAL A 11 -13.27 -7.88 17.48
CA VAL A 11 -14.54 -7.35 17.97
C VAL A 11 -14.78 -5.91 17.52
N MET A 12 -13.73 -5.17 17.15
CA MET A 12 -13.85 -3.77 16.73
C MET A 12 -14.30 -3.62 15.26
N CYS A 13 -14.02 -4.60 14.41
CA CYS A 13 -14.52 -4.60 13.02
C CYS A 13 -16.02 -4.97 12.90
N LEU A 14 -16.60 -5.70 13.85
CA LEU A 14 -18.03 -6.11 13.77
C LEU A 14 -19.01 -5.00 14.16
N LEU A 15 -18.59 -3.95 14.81
CA LEU A 15 -19.47 -2.85 15.27
C LEU A 15 -19.66 -1.73 14.24
N LEU A 16 -18.91 -1.69 13.14
CA LEU A 16 -19.02 -0.66 12.09
C LEU A 16 -19.86 -1.07 10.88
N VAL A 17 -20.32 -2.32 10.76
CA VAL A 17 -21.07 -2.82 9.59
C VAL A 17 -22.60 -2.82 9.79
N ALA A 18 -23.10 -2.45 10.96
CA ALA A 18 -24.53 -2.62 11.32
C ALA A 18 -25.43 -1.40 11.08
N GLN A 19 -25.05 -0.39 10.33
CA GLN A 19 -25.91 0.80 10.13
C GLN A 19 -26.09 1.27 8.67
N THR A 20 -26.21 0.41 7.69
CA THR A 20 -26.72 0.84 6.37
C THR A 20 -27.52 -0.26 5.67
N THR A 21 -28.72 -0.55 6.16
CA THR A 21 -29.77 -1.17 5.35
C THR A 21 -31.08 -0.48 5.67
N LEU A 22 -31.58 0.34 4.70
CA LEU A 22 -32.98 0.47 4.31
C LEU A 22 -33.21 1.74 3.48
N ARG A 23 -33.25 1.58 2.17
CA ARG A 23 -34.28 2.23 1.34
C ARG A 23 -34.37 1.57 -0.04
N ARG A 24 -35.41 0.77 -0.21
CA ARG A 24 -35.94 0.36 -1.52
C ARG A 24 -36.62 1.58 -2.14
N SER A 25 -36.35 1.85 -3.41
CA SER A 25 -37.29 2.50 -4.30
C SER A 25 -37.11 1.90 -5.70
N SER A 26 -38.17 1.29 -6.17
CA SER A 26 -38.33 0.73 -7.51
C SER A 26 -38.46 1.84 -8.54
N VAL A 27 -37.69 1.79 -9.65
CA VAL A 27 -38.09 2.44 -10.91
C VAL A 27 -37.61 1.60 -12.10
N CYS A 28 -38.54 1.22 -12.90
CA CYS A 28 -38.61 0.78 -14.30
C CYS A 28 -37.38 0.49 -15.13
N VAL A 29 -37.45 -0.68 -15.72
CA VAL A 29 -36.70 -1.25 -16.84
C VAL A 29 -36.91 -0.42 -18.12
N SER A 30 -35.82 -0.02 -18.77
CA SER A 30 -35.81 0.26 -20.21
C SER A 30 -34.62 -0.45 -20.82
N ALA A 31 -34.87 -1.35 -21.74
CA ALA A 31 -33.91 -2.15 -22.47
C ALA A 31 -33.13 -1.28 -23.44
N PHE A 32 -31.80 -1.34 -23.32
CA PHE A 32 -30.89 -0.79 -24.33
C PHE A 32 -29.90 -1.90 -24.74
N ALA A 33 -29.87 -2.19 -26.05
CA ALA A 33 -29.04 -3.21 -26.65
C ALA A 33 -27.55 -2.86 -26.56
N PRO A 34 -26.63 -3.84 -26.42
CA PRO A 34 -25.21 -3.59 -26.36
C PRO A 34 -24.62 -3.37 -27.76
N PRO A 35 -23.68 -2.43 -27.92
CA PRO A 35 -22.90 -2.32 -29.14
C PRO A 35 -21.77 -3.39 -29.23
N ALA A 36 -21.46 -3.77 -30.44
CA ALA A 36 -20.61 -4.85 -30.85
C ALA A 36 -19.24 -4.95 -30.13
N THR A 37 -18.93 -6.16 -29.72
CA THR A 37 -17.65 -6.62 -29.19
C THR A 37 -16.55 -6.50 -30.25
N ARG A 38 -15.61 -5.60 -30.04
CA ARG A 38 -14.37 -5.52 -30.80
C ARG A 38 -13.32 -6.40 -30.12
N THR A 39 -13.07 -7.56 -30.71
CA THR A 39 -12.04 -8.51 -30.27
C THR A 39 -10.66 -7.86 -30.46
N ILE A 40 -10.00 -7.52 -29.36
CA ILE A 40 -8.59 -7.10 -29.38
C ILE A 40 -7.76 -8.35 -29.09
N THR A 41 -7.05 -8.83 -30.11
CA THR A 41 -6.03 -9.88 -29.97
C THR A 41 -4.86 -9.38 -29.12
N PRO A 42 -4.38 -10.14 -28.12
CA PRO A 42 -3.21 -9.75 -27.36
C PRO A 42 -1.94 -10.03 -28.20
N THR A 43 -1.28 -9.00 -28.64
CA THR A 43 0.09 -9.08 -29.15
C THR A 43 1.04 -9.36 -27.97
N LYS A 44 1.72 -10.51 -28.05
CA LYS A 44 2.85 -10.87 -27.20
C LYS A 44 3.97 -9.85 -27.34
N SER A 45 4.27 -9.12 -26.29
CA SER A 45 5.62 -8.64 -25.99
C SER A 45 5.69 -8.36 -24.47
N ALA A 46 5.97 -9.42 -23.73
CA ALA A 46 6.42 -9.27 -22.34
C ALA A 46 7.92 -8.96 -22.38
N ALA A 47 8.26 -7.72 -22.66
CA ALA A 47 9.58 -7.18 -22.29
C ALA A 47 9.55 -6.93 -20.80
N SER A 48 10.45 -7.63 -20.08
CA SER A 48 10.75 -7.41 -18.66
C SER A 48 11.20 -5.96 -18.46
N LEU A 49 10.28 -5.09 -18.13
CA LEU A 49 10.59 -3.75 -17.64
C LEU A 49 10.83 -3.86 -16.12
N HIS A 50 12.05 -4.22 -15.76
CA HIS A 50 12.63 -3.77 -14.49
C HIS A 50 12.95 -2.29 -14.70
N ALA A 51 11.92 -1.45 -14.72
CA ALA A 51 12.08 -0.02 -14.63
C ALA A 51 12.56 0.29 -13.22
N THR A 52 13.72 0.91 -13.09
CA THR A 52 14.11 1.66 -11.91
C THR A 52 13.10 2.80 -11.81
N ALA A 53 12.09 2.63 -10.95
CA ALA A 53 11.11 3.68 -10.70
C ALA A 53 11.85 4.92 -10.19
N SER A 54 11.65 6.05 -10.85
CA SER A 54 12.17 7.33 -10.41
C SER A 54 11.41 7.81 -9.16
N ALA A 55 12.03 8.65 -8.35
CA ALA A 55 11.36 9.29 -7.23
C ALA A 55 10.20 10.16 -7.79
N GLY A 56 8.96 9.66 -7.75
CA GLY A 56 7.80 10.34 -8.34
C GLY A 56 6.84 9.41 -9.09
N GLU A 57 7.21 8.14 -9.34
CA GLU A 57 6.27 7.22 -9.97
C GLU A 57 5.18 6.75 -9.00
N PRO A 58 3.90 6.67 -9.43
CA PRO A 58 2.82 6.13 -8.63
C PRO A 58 3.13 4.72 -8.13
N LEU A 59 2.93 4.48 -6.85
CA LEU A 59 3.14 3.19 -6.22
C LEU A 59 1.80 2.48 -6.07
N VAL A 60 1.74 1.22 -6.49
CA VAL A 60 0.55 0.39 -6.31
C VAL A 60 0.70 -0.45 -5.05
N THR A 61 -0.28 -0.38 -4.16
CA THR A 61 -0.32 -1.18 -2.94
C THR A 61 -1.71 -1.78 -2.73
N LEU A 62 -1.88 -2.58 -1.69
CA LEU A 62 -3.18 -3.10 -1.30
C LEU A 62 -4.02 -2.01 -0.63
N GLU A 63 -5.35 -2.07 -0.74
CA GLU A 63 -6.22 -1.29 0.14
C GLU A 63 -6.01 -1.66 1.61
N ASP A 64 -6.41 -0.73 2.49
CA ASP A 64 -6.26 -0.90 3.93
C ASP A 64 -7.15 -2.05 4.43
N GLY A 65 -6.55 -2.96 5.17
CA GLY A 65 -7.23 -4.12 5.74
C GLY A 65 -6.45 -5.41 5.55
N LEU A 66 -7.01 -6.49 6.08
CA LEU A 66 -6.46 -7.84 5.95
C LEU A 66 -7.04 -8.52 4.70
N HIS A 67 -6.16 -8.95 3.82
CA HIS A 67 -6.48 -9.75 2.64
C HIS A 67 -6.10 -11.20 2.92
N GLU A 68 -7.10 -12.09 2.97
CA GLU A 68 -6.90 -13.50 3.31
C GLU A 68 -7.48 -14.41 2.23
N ASP A 69 -6.72 -15.43 1.85
CA ASP A 69 -7.19 -16.54 1.02
C ASP A 69 -6.42 -17.82 1.38
N GLU A 70 -7.00 -18.97 1.08
CA GLU A 70 -6.39 -20.25 1.42
C GLU A 70 -6.49 -21.28 0.29
N GLN A 71 -5.54 -22.21 0.30
CA GLN A 71 -5.61 -23.38 -0.56
C GLN A 71 -5.09 -24.64 0.15
N THR A 72 -5.58 -25.78 -0.32
CA THR A 72 -5.10 -27.08 0.16
C THR A 72 -4.37 -27.83 -0.95
N ILE A 73 -3.10 -28.15 -0.72
CA ILE A 73 -2.24 -28.88 -1.66
C ILE A 73 -1.70 -30.14 -0.99
N LYS A 74 -1.96 -31.32 -1.55
CA LYS A 74 -1.52 -32.63 -1.00
C LYS A 74 -1.77 -32.72 0.52
N LYS A 75 -3.00 -32.46 0.94
CA LYS A 75 -3.46 -32.44 2.33
C LYS A 75 -2.79 -31.39 3.24
N SER A 76 -1.85 -30.58 2.74
CA SER A 76 -1.33 -29.42 3.48
C SER A 76 -2.19 -28.21 3.19
N ARG A 77 -2.63 -27.52 4.26
CA ARG A 77 -3.40 -26.26 4.18
C ARG A 77 -2.42 -25.10 4.21
N PHE A 78 -2.55 -24.19 3.28
CA PHE A 78 -1.80 -22.95 3.18
C PHE A 78 -2.75 -21.77 3.28
N ILE A 79 -2.52 -20.86 4.21
CA ILE A 79 -3.31 -19.64 4.41
C ILE A 79 -2.42 -18.45 4.09
N GLY A 80 -2.80 -17.66 3.11
CA GLY A 80 -2.14 -16.42 2.75
C GLY A 80 -2.82 -15.24 3.42
N LEU A 81 -2.05 -14.38 4.05
CA LEU A 81 -2.49 -13.20 4.78
C LEU A 81 -1.64 -12.03 4.30
N ALA A 82 -2.24 -11.03 3.68
CA ALA A 82 -1.53 -9.87 3.16
C ALA A 82 -2.13 -8.58 3.69
N MET A 83 -1.29 -7.55 3.86
CA MET A 83 -1.70 -6.24 4.35
C MET A 83 -0.82 -5.16 3.75
N ASN A 84 -1.39 -3.99 3.51
CA ASN A 84 -0.65 -2.77 3.21
C ASN A 84 0.27 -2.44 4.39
N CYS A 85 1.54 -2.19 4.11
CA CYS A 85 2.53 -1.93 5.15
C CYS A 85 3.77 -1.22 4.59
N ALA A 86 3.93 0.08 4.86
CA ALA A 86 5.04 0.89 4.38
C ALA A 86 6.30 0.79 5.25
N SER A 87 6.23 0.27 6.49
CA SER A 87 7.37 0.22 7.40
C SER A 87 7.68 -1.19 7.89
N TRP A 88 8.97 -1.47 8.09
CA TRP A 88 9.40 -2.76 8.64
C TRP A 88 8.88 -2.99 10.08
N GLY A 89 8.75 -1.93 10.88
CA GLY A 89 8.19 -2.03 12.24
C GLY A 89 6.76 -2.58 12.23
N ALA A 90 5.89 -1.97 11.43
CA ALA A 90 4.50 -2.44 11.28
C ALA A 90 4.43 -3.86 10.68
N ALA A 91 5.33 -4.20 9.74
CA ALA A 91 5.42 -5.55 9.20
C ALA A 91 5.78 -6.58 10.27
N GLN A 92 6.70 -6.25 11.18
CA GLN A 92 7.07 -7.13 12.31
C GLN A 92 5.89 -7.37 13.27
N GLU A 93 5.12 -6.34 13.58
CA GLU A 93 3.91 -6.45 14.40
C GLU A 93 2.88 -7.36 13.76
N PHE A 94 2.62 -7.18 12.46
CA PHE A 94 1.72 -8.05 11.71
C PHE A 94 2.18 -9.51 11.69
N ILE A 95 3.46 -9.78 11.41
CA ILE A 95 4.04 -11.12 11.43
C ILE A 95 3.91 -11.77 12.82
N ALA A 96 4.16 -10.99 13.88
CA ALA A 96 4.01 -11.46 15.25
C ALA A 96 2.55 -11.80 15.58
N GLN A 97 1.60 -10.99 15.13
CA GLN A 97 0.17 -11.24 15.29
C GLN A 97 -0.25 -12.53 14.56
N VAL A 98 0.15 -12.71 13.29
CA VAL A 98 -0.13 -13.93 12.52
C VAL A 98 0.43 -15.18 13.22
N ARG A 99 1.62 -15.11 13.83
CA ARG A 99 2.18 -16.22 14.61
C ARG A 99 1.37 -16.50 15.87
N ALA A 100 0.87 -15.48 16.54
CA ALA A 100 0.04 -15.61 17.73
C ALA A 100 -1.33 -16.24 17.41
N ASP A 101 -1.92 -15.87 16.27
CA ASP A 101 -3.21 -16.40 15.81
C ASP A 101 -3.11 -17.86 15.31
N HIS A 102 -1.91 -18.27 14.88
CA HIS A 102 -1.65 -19.61 14.37
C HIS A 102 -0.62 -20.42 15.18
N PRO A 103 -0.81 -20.62 16.51
CA PRO A 103 0.19 -21.21 17.39
C PRO A 103 0.49 -22.70 17.07
N LYS A 104 -0.41 -23.37 16.35
CA LYS A 104 -0.23 -24.75 15.91
C LYS A 104 0.41 -24.87 14.52
N ALA A 105 0.63 -23.77 13.83
CA ALA A 105 1.31 -23.77 12.55
C ALA A 105 2.80 -24.05 12.75
N ARG A 106 3.36 -24.94 11.93
CA ARG A 106 4.77 -25.26 11.99
C ARG A 106 5.65 -24.21 11.34
N HIS A 107 5.13 -23.55 10.31
CA HIS A 107 5.84 -22.56 9.52
C HIS A 107 4.92 -21.39 9.20
N VAL A 108 5.42 -20.17 9.41
CA VAL A 108 4.82 -18.89 9.01
C VAL A 108 5.88 -18.17 8.18
N CYS A 109 5.94 -18.49 6.90
CA CYS A 109 6.85 -17.83 5.96
C CYS A 109 6.32 -16.45 5.61
N PHE A 110 7.19 -15.48 5.39
CA PHE A 110 6.76 -14.14 4.98
C PHE A 110 7.66 -13.52 3.91
N GLY A 111 7.10 -12.56 3.20
CA GLY A 111 7.78 -11.60 2.34
C GLY A 111 7.27 -10.19 2.63
N PHE A 112 8.16 -9.23 2.63
CA PHE A 112 7.88 -7.81 2.79
C PHE A 112 8.61 -7.05 1.69
N VAL A 113 7.90 -6.16 1.01
CA VAL A 113 8.44 -5.26 -0.01
C VAL A 113 7.89 -3.88 0.27
N ALA A 114 8.74 -2.88 0.43
CA ALA A 114 8.33 -1.50 0.66
C ALA A 114 9.25 -0.50 -0.02
N GLY A 115 8.69 0.67 -0.35
CA GLY A 115 9.37 1.78 -1.00
C GLY A 115 9.57 1.56 -2.49
N VAL A 116 10.03 2.62 -3.13
CA VAL A 116 10.31 2.68 -4.57
C VAL A 116 11.81 2.82 -4.82
N ASN A 117 12.46 3.73 -4.10
CA ASN A 117 13.90 3.97 -4.25
C ASN A 117 14.49 4.51 -2.92
N PRO A 118 15.25 3.71 -2.15
CA PRO A 118 15.53 2.29 -2.40
C PRO A 118 14.37 1.36 -2.03
N VAL A 119 14.21 0.27 -2.77
CA VAL A 119 13.27 -0.80 -2.41
C VAL A 119 13.83 -1.60 -1.24
N GLN A 120 13.03 -1.76 -0.19
CA GLN A 120 13.35 -2.61 0.97
C GLN A 120 12.67 -3.97 0.82
N GLU A 121 13.44 -5.04 0.90
CA GLU A 121 12.93 -6.40 0.84
C GLU A 121 13.38 -7.19 2.06
N ARG A 122 12.44 -7.93 2.65
CA ARG A 122 12.70 -8.86 3.75
C ARG A 122 11.92 -10.14 3.54
N ALA A 123 12.53 -11.27 3.84
CA ALA A 123 11.88 -12.58 3.71
C ALA A 123 12.35 -13.55 4.78
N SER A 124 11.50 -14.54 5.08
CA SER A 124 11.86 -15.66 5.94
C SER A 124 11.17 -16.94 5.48
N ASP A 125 11.92 -18.02 5.48
CA ASP A 125 11.41 -19.37 5.23
C ASP A 125 10.89 -20.06 6.50
N ASP A 126 11.11 -19.49 7.68
CA ASP A 126 10.63 -19.97 8.99
C ASP A 126 10.80 -21.50 9.20
N GLY A 127 11.99 -22.01 8.86
CA GLY A 127 12.34 -23.42 9.01
C GLY A 127 11.90 -24.35 7.86
N GLU A 128 11.30 -23.81 6.79
CA GLU A 128 11.22 -24.52 5.52
C GLU A 128 12.59 -24.55 4.83
N PRO A 129 12.82 -25.43 3.83
CA PRO A 129 14.07 -25.42 3.08
C PRO A 129 14.36 -24.04 2.47
N THR A 130 15.62 -23.62 2.53
CA THR A 130 16.06 -22.29 2.09
C THR A 130 15.54 -21.94 0.70
N GLY A 131 14.91 -20.75 0.56
CA GLY A 131 14.38 -20.21 -0.68
C GLY A 131 13.07 -20.83 -1.15
N THR A 132 12.41 -21.67 -0.33
CA THR A 132 11.14 -22.30 -0.74
C THR A 132 9.89 -21.61 -0.20
N GLY A 133 10.02 -20.70 0.76
CA GLY A 133 8.93 -19.97 1.40
C GLY A 133 8.99 -18.48 1.11
N GLY A 134 9.92 -17.77 1.72
CA GLY A 134 10.01 -16.31 1.67
C GLY A 134 10.29 -15.74 0.28
N ALA A 135 11.25 -16.30 -0.45
CA ALA A 135 11.58 -15.84 -1.80
C ALA A 135 10.41 -15.97 -2.80
N PRO A 136 9.64 -17.07 -2.85
CA PRO A 136 8.43 -17.16 -3.65
C PRO A 136 7.34 -16.14 -3.27
N ILE A 137 7.24 -15.79 -1.99
CA ILE A 137 6.27 -14.76 -1.52
C ILE A 137 6.68 -13.39 -2.04
N ILE A 138 7.96 -12.98 -1.92
CA ILE A 138 8.46 -11.74 -2.54
C ILE A 138 8.22 -11.75 -4.05
N GLY A 139 8.52 -12.88 -4.71
CA GLY A 139 8.26 -13.04 -6.15
C GLY A 139 6.79 -12.88 -6.52
N ALA A 140 5.86 -13.25 -5.63
CA ALA A 140 4.43 -13.02 -5.83
C ALA A 140 4.08 -11.54 -5.70
N ILE A 141 4.56 -10.83 -4.65
CA ILE A 141 4.32 -9.38 -4.45
C ILE A 141 4.83 -8.59 -5.66
N LYS A 142 6.09 -8.82 -6.07
CA LYS A 142 6.68 -8.17 -7.25
C LYS A 142 5.95 -8.51 -8.55
N GLY A 143 5.50 -9.76 -8.69
CA GLY A 143 4.78 -10.21 -9.88
C GLY A 143 3.37 -9.62 -10.04
N GLU A 144 2.79 -9.11 -8.95
CA GLU A 144 1.55 -8.31 -8.97
C GLU A 144 1.82 -6.80 -9.05
N ASN A 145 3.10 -6.38 -9.21
CA ASN A 145 3.56 -4.99 -9.22
C ASN A 145 3.15 -4.20 -7.96
N LEU A 146 3.17 -4.87 -6.80
CA LEU A 146 2.83 -4.25 -5.52
C LEU A 146 4.08 -3.84 -4.75
N SER A 147 3.99 -2.75 -4.01
CA SER A 147 4.93 -2.32 -2.99
C SER A 147 4.18 -1.88 -1.73
N ASP A 148 4.90 -1.61 -0.65
CA ASP A 148 4.35 -1.33 0.67
C ASP A 148 3.38 -2.44 1.14
N VAL A 149 3.84 -3.71 1.00
CA VAL A 149 3.06 -4.91 1.32
C VAL A 149 3.88 -5.87 2.15
N VAL A 150 3.26 -6.40 3.20
CA VAL A 150 3.69 -7.60 3.91
C VAL A 150 2.73 -8.74 3.60
N CYS A 151 3.27 -9.91 3.26
CA CYS A 151 2.47 -11.11 3.02
C CYS A 151 3.05 -12.28 3.83
N CYS A 152 2.21 -12.89 4.65
CA CYS A 152 2.51 -14.10 5.40
C CYS A 152 1.80 -15.30 4.77
N VAL A 153 2.47 -16.45 4.74
CA VAL A 153 1.83 -17.71 4.37
C VAL A 153 2.04 -18.72 5.48
N VAL A 154 0.94 -19.09 6.11
CA VAL A 154 0.87 -20.05 7.22
C VAL A 154 0.66 -21.46 6.66
N ARG A 155 1.46 -22.43 7.07
CA ARG A 155 1.34 -23.80 6.63
C ARG A 155 0.99 -24.76 7.75
N TYR A 156 -0.07 -25.54 7.51
CA TYR A 156 -0.41 -26.75 8.28
C TYR A 156 -0.10 -27.98 7.43
N SER A 157 0.87 -28.79 7.89
CA SER A 157 1.35 -29.96 7.13
C SER A 157 0.33 -31.09 7.15
N GLY A 158 0.00 -31.64 5.99
CA GLY A 158 -0.85 -32.83 5.83
C GLY A 158 -0.11 -34.18 5.79
N GLY A 159 1.17 -34.18 6.16
CA GLY A 159 1.98 -35.40 6.20
C GLY A 159 2.55 -35.88 4.85
N ILE A 160 2.13 -35.27 3.73
CA ILE A 160 2.63 -35.60 2.39
C ILE A 160 3.74 -34.62 2.00
N LYS A 161 4.92 -35.11 1.65
CA LYS A 161 6.03 -34.28 1.19
C LYS A 161 5.71 -33.62 -0.17
N LEU A 162 5.83 -32.31 -0.26
CA LEU A 162 5.63 -31.55 -1.50
C LEU A 162 6.89 -31.52 -2.38
N GLY A 163 8.08 -31.59 -1.75
CA GLY A 163 9.37 -31.31 -2.38
C GLY A 163 9.60 -29.82 -2.60
N ALA A 164 10.85 -29.40 -2.86
CA ALA A 164 11.21 -27.97 -2.99
C ALA A 164 10.39 -27.24 -4.05
N GLY A 165 10.29 -27.78 -5.27
CA GLY A 165 9.48 -27.18 -6.34
C GLY A 165 7.97 -27.15 -6.04
N GLY A 166 7.46 -28.10 -5.23
CA GLY A 166 6.08 -28.09 -4.74
C GLY A 166 5.84 -27.00 -3.71
N LEU A 167 6.80 -26.78 -2.80
CA LEU A 167 6.75 -25.72 -1.79
C LEU A 167 6.80 -24.34 -2.45
N ILE A 168 7.73 -24.10 -3.37
CA ILE A 168 7.82 -22.83 -4.11
C ILE A 168 6.48 -22.47 -4.77
N ARG A 169 5.86 -23.43 -5.47
CA ARG A 169 4.54 -23.21 -6.09
C ARG A 169 3.44 -22.97 -5.06
N ALA A 170 3.47 -23.70 -3.93
CA ALA A 170 2.46 -23.56 -2.89
C ALA A 170 2.55 -22.19 -2.20
N TYR A 171 3.73 -21.79 -1.73
CA TYR A 171 3.93 -20.51 -1.07
C TYR A 171 3.66 -19.33 -2.01
N GLY A 172 4.26 -19.29 -3.21
CA GLY A 172 4.04 -18.23 -4.18
C GLY A 172 2.61 -18.19 -4.70
N GLY A 173 1.98 -19.35 -4.91
CA GLY A 173 0.58 -19.44 -5.33
C GLY A 173 -0.38 -18.92 -4.27
N THR A 174 -0.19 -19.33 -2.98
CA THR A 174 -1.04 -18.85 -1.88
C THR A 174 -0.87 -17.37 -1.63
N ALA A 175 0.37 -16.85 -1.64
CA ALA A 175 0.62 -15.43 -1.55
C ALA A 175 -0.13 -14.65 -2.64
N ARG A 176 -0.05 -15.12 -3.89
CA ARG A 176 -0.73 -14.47 -5.01
C ARG A 176 -2.26 -14.49 -4.87
N LEU A 177 -2.84 -15.54 -4.31
CA LEU A 177 -4.27 -15.58 -4.02
C LEU A 177 -4.64 -14.47 -3.04
N ALA A 178 -3.98 -14.39 -1.88
CA ALA A 178 -4.24 -13.36 -0.89
C ALA A 178 -4.06 -11.93 -1.45
N LEU A 179 -3.00 -11.70 -2.25
CA LEU A 179 -2.73 -10.40 -2.87
C LEU A 179 -3.81 -9.96 -3.88
N ARG A 180 -4.62 -10.89 -4.38
CA ARG A 180 -5.68 -10.63 -5.37
C ARG A 180 -7.09 -10.58 -4.80
N VAL A 181 -7.26 -10.78 -3.50
CA VAL A 181 -8.59 -10.80 -2.84
C VAL A 181 -9.28 -9.45 -2.91
N GLY A 182 -8.54 -8.37 -2.70
CA GLY A 182 -9.08 -7.01 -2.64
C GLY A 182 -8.62 -6.11 -3.78
N PRO A 183 -9.18 -4.91 -3.87
CA PRO A 183 -8.71 -3.90 -4.81
C PRO A 183 -7.34 -3.38 -4.43
N ASN A 184 -6.65 -2.80 -5.41
CA ASN A 184 -5.38 -2.13 -5.22
C ASN A 184 -5.61 -0.63 -5.07
N LYS A 185 -4.75 0.01 -4.28
CA LYS A 185 -4.69 1.45 -4.04
C LYS A 185 -3.46 2.02 -4.74
N ILE A 186 -3.64 3.13 -5.43
CA ILE A 186 -2.53 3.87 -6.02
C ILE A 186 -2.12 4.95 -5.02
N LEU A 187 -0.86 4.91 -4.59
CA LEU A 187 -0.25 5.97 -3.79
C LEU A 187 0.56 6.86 -4.72
N ILE A 188 0.16 8.12 -4.80
CA ILE A 188 0.90 9.14 -5.52
C ILE A 188 1.93 9.72 -4.54
N PRO A 189 3.23 9.66 -4.87
CA PRO A 189 4.25 10.23 -4.01
C PRO A 189 4.03 11.73 -3.84
N THR A 190 4.03 12.21 -2.60
CA THR A 190 3.94 13.62 -2.25
C THR A 190 5.23 14.08 -1.59
N SER A 191 5.60 15.32 -1.82
CA SER A 191 6.72 15.98 -1.16
C SER A 191 6.24 17.23 -0.45
N SER A 192 6.96 17.62 0.60
CA SER A 192 6.67 18.81 1.38
C SER A 192 7.84 19.78 1.31
N VAL A 193 7.54 21.07 1.32
CA VAL A 193 8.51 22.15 1.40
C VAL A 193 8.01 23.23 2.34
N ARG A 194 8.87 23.73 3.21
CA ARG A 194 8.56 24.88 4.06
C ARG A 194 8.81 26.16 3.30
N VAL A 195 7.82 27.04 3.26
CA VAL A 195 7.87 28.35 2.59
C VAL A 195 7.80 29.44 3.62
N ILE A 196 8.72 30.40 3.53
CA ILE A 196 8.77 31.60 4.36
C ILE A 196 8.64 32.80 3.45
N THR A 197 7.64 33.64 3.68
CA THR A 197 7.39 34.85 2.87
C THR A 197 6.69 35.92 3.68
N SER A 198 6.74 37.17 3.21
CA SER A 198 5.99 38.25 3.89
C SER A 198 4.49 37.97 3.88
N SER A 199 3.76 38.41 4.92
CA SER A 199 2.32 38.23 5.05
C SER A 199 1.54 38.81 3.88
N SER A 200 2.07 39.83 3.20
CA SER A 200 1.46 40.43 1.99
C SER A 200 1.41 39.47 0.80
N ASN A 201 2.29 38.46 0.77
CA ASN A 201 2.37 37.46 -0.29
C ASN A 201 1.56 36.19 0.02
N ALA A 202 0.99 36.04 1.22
CA ALA A 202 0.26 34.86 1.65
C ALA A 202 -0.82 34.43 0.64
N GLY A 203 -1.63 35.37 0.18
CA GLY A 203 -2.67 35.12 -0.82
C GLY A 203 -2.14 34.53 -2.13
N SER A 204 -0.96 34.96 -2.58
CA SER A 204 -0.31 34.43 -3.79
C SER A 204 0.16 33.01 -3.58
N VAL A 205 0.74 32.67 -2.41
CA VAL A 205 1.15 31.30 -2.06
C VAL A 205 -0.04 30.38 -2.04
N TYR A 206 -1.15 30.72 -1.36
CA TYR A 206 -2.35 29.88 -1.33
C TYR A 206 -2.99 29.70 -2.71
N GLN A 207 -2.96 30.75 -3.55
CA GLN A 207 -3.48 30.64 -4.91
C GLN A 207 -2.65 29.66 -5.75
N VAL A 208 -1.33 29.69 -5.61
CA VAL A 208 -0.43 28.80 -6.36
C VAL A 208 -0.61 27.36 -5.91
N ILE A 209 -0.56 27.07 -4.60
CA ILE A 209 -0.71 25.67 -4.13
C ILE A 209 -2.05 25.08 -4.54
N GLY A 210 -3.11 25.87 -4.56
CA GLY A 210 -4.43 25.43 -5.01
C GLY A 210 -4.48 24.97 -6.48
N LYS A 211 -3.62 25.50 -7.36
CA LYS A 211 -3.54 25.06 -8.76
C LYS A 211 -2.98 23.63 -8.90
N PHE A 212 -2.13 23.22 -7.96
CA PHE A 212 -1.50 21.90 -7.95
C PHE A 212 -2.27 20.88 -7.11
N GLY A 213 -3.47 21.22 -6.61
CA GLY A 213 -4.25 20.34 -5.73
C GLY A 213 -3.56 20.02 -4.41
N GLY A 214 -2.54 20.81 -4.04
CA GLY A 214 -1.77 20.62 -2.84
C GLY A 214 -2.49 21.04 -1.56
N SER A 215 -1.90 20.74 -0.42
CA SER A 215 -2.37 21.11 0.91
C SER A 215 -1.33 21.94 1.68
N THR A 216 -1.79 22.59 2.74
CA THR A 216 -0.96 23.40 3.63
C THR A 216 -1.05 22.83 5.05
N SER A 217 0.07 22.86 5.78
CA SER A 217 0.16 22.53 7.20
C SER A 217 1.13 23.47 7.92
N ASP A 218 1.17 23.39 9.26
CA ASP A 218 2.11 24.09 10.13
C ASP A 218 2.22 25.59 9.85
N GLU A 219 1.06 26.21 9.61
CA GLU A 219 0.96 27.64 9.35
C GLU A 219 1.21 28.45 10.61
N CYS A 220 2.20 29.33 10.58
CA CYS A 220 2.49 30.26 11.65
C CYS A 220 3.05 31.59 11.10
N TYR A 221 3.09 32.60 11.96
CA TYR A 221 3.74 33.88 11.68
C TYR A 221 4.91 34.05 12.63
N ASN A 222 6.08 34.32 12.10
CA ASN A 222 7.27 34.54 12.90
C ASN A 222 7.26 35.94 13.57
N ASP A 223 8.28 36.20 14.41
CA ASP A 223 8.40 37.47 15.12
C ASP A 223 8.52 38.72 14.23
N ARG A 224 8.85 38.51 12.95
CA ARG A 224 8.94 39.57 11.91
C ARG A 224 7.60 39.80 11.20
N GLY A 225 6.60 38.96 11.47
CA GLY A 225 5.31 38.97 10.80
C GLY A 225 5.31 38.28 9.42
N ASP A 226 6.36 37.50 9.10
CA ASP A 226 6.39 36.70 7.89
C ASP A 226 5.60 35.40 8.09
N LEU A 227 4.89 35.00 7.04
CA LEU A 227 4.20 33.69 6.99
C LEU A 227 5.23 32.57 6.82
N GLU A 228 5.14 31.56 7.67
CA GLU A 228 5.81 30.27 7.55
C GLU A 228 4.75 29.21 7.39
N VAL A 229 4.82 28.41 6.32
CA VAL A 229 3.84 27.37 5.99
C VAL A 229 4.49 26.20 5.27
N THR A 230 4.12 24.99 5.63
CA THR A 230 4.53 23.78 4.92
C THR A 230 3.53 23.50 3.80
N LEU A 231 4.02 23.42 2.56
CA LEU A 231 3.25 23.07 1.38
C LEU A 231 3.53 21.64 0.98
N THR A 232 2.48 20.87 0.74
CA THR A 232 2.58 19.49 0.28
C THR A 232 1.84 19.33 -1.05
N CYS A 233 2.51 18.79 -2.06
CA CYS A 233 1.90 18.42 -3.34
C CYS A 233 2.54 17.15 -3.90
N GLU A 234 2.02 16.66 -5.03
CA GLU A 234 2.64 15.54 -5.75
C GLU A 234 4.09 15.88 -6.10
N THR A 235 4.98 14.91 -5.86
CA THR A 235 6.45 15.12 -5.99
C THR A 235 6.84 15.62 -7.37
N GLU A 236 6.14 15.18 -8.43
CA GLU A 236 6.41 15.60 -9.81
C GLU A 236 6.17 17.09 -10.05
N PHE A 237 5.30 17.73 -9.25
CA PHE A 237 4.98 19.15 -9.39
C PHE A 237 5.77 20.07 -8.45
N MET A 238 6.60 19.52 -7.55
CA MET A 238 7.26 20.30 -6.51
C MET A 238 8.17 21.40 -7.08
N ASP A 239 8.98 21.08 -8.09
CA ASP A 239 9.87 22.06 -8.74
C ASP A 239 9.06 23.18 -9.42
N GLN A 240 7.96 22.82 -10.09
CA GLN A 240 7.08 23.79 -10.76
C GLN A 240 6.37 24.67 -9.72
N LEU A 241 5.87 24.07 -8.63
CA LEU A 241 5.26 24.78 -7.51
C LEU A 241 6.22 25.84 -6.94
N GLN A 242 7.47 25.45 -6.65
CA GLN A 242 8.46 26.38 -6.12
C GLN A 242 8.76 27.53 -7.10
N ASN A 243 8.84 27.24 -8.39
CA ASN A 243 9.06 28.27 -9.42
C ASN A 243 7.88 29.23 -9.52
N ASP A 244 6.65 28.70 -9.58
CA ASP A 244 5.42 29.51 -9.62
C ASP A 244 5.28 30.41 -8.38
N ILE A 245 5.68 29.92 -7.18
CA ILE A 245 5.70 30.73 -5.96
C ILE A 245 6.77 31.81 -6.04
N ARG A 246 8.00 31.51 -6.52
CA ARG A 246 9.03 32.55 -6.71
C ARG A 246 8.55 33.66 -7.62
N ASP A 247 7.90 33.30 -8.73
CA ASP A 247 7.36 34.27 -9.68
C ASP A 247 6.21 35.10 -9.08
N ALA A 248 5.25 34.43 -8.42
CA ALA A 248 4.11 35.08 -7.80
C ALA A 248 4.50 36.03 -6.65
N THR A 249 5.58 35.71 -5.93
CA THR A 249 6.13 36.54 -4.83
C THR A 249 7.25 37.47 -5.28
N LYS A 250 7.58 37.50 -6.59
CA LYS A 250 8.70 38.31 -7.15
C LYS A 250 10.04 37.99 -6.44
N GLY A 251 10.28 36.77 -6.10
CA GLY A 251 11.47 36.31 -5.36
C GLY A 251 11.41 36.58 -3.84
N GLY A 252 10.26 36.97 -3.30
CA GLY A 252 10.09 37.25 -1.87
C GLY A 252 9.79 36.04 -1.01
N ALA A 253 9.85 34.82 -1.56
CA ALA A 253 9.71 33.57 -0.83
C ALA A 253 11.06 32.84 -0.73
N THR A 254 11.34 32.28 0.44
CA THR A 254 12.45 31.34 0.68
C THR A 254 11.89 29.93 0.96
N PHE A 255 12.66 28.91 0.61
CA PHE A 255 12.26 27.50 0.72
C PHE A 255 13.27 26.77 1.59
N GLU A 256 12.79 25.96 2.51
CA GLU A 256 13.57 25.07 3.34
C GLU A 256 13.05 23.63 3.13
N ASP A 257 13.93 22.70 2.78
CA ASP A 257 13.61 21.28 2.69
C ASP A 257 13.48 20.71 4.11
N GLU A 258 12.44 19.90 4.34
CA GLU A 258 12.25 19.19 5.61
C GLU A 258 13.12 17.93 5.74
#